data_f40d8dcaa412095b18fb537278ad248e
#
_entry.id   f40d8dcaa412095b18fb537278ad248e
#
_cell.length_a   1.000
_cell.length_b   1.000
_cell.length_c   1.000
_cell.angle_alpha   90.00
_cell.angle_beta   90.00
_cell.angle_gamma   90.00
#
_symmetry.space_group_name_H-M   'P 1'
#
loop_
_entity.id
_entity.type
_entity.pdbx_description
1 polymer ?
#
loop_
_entity_poly.entity_id
_entity_poly.type
_entity_poly.pdbx_seq_one_letter_code
_entity_poly.pdbx_strand_id
1 'polypeptide(L)'
;PHDIVPINDKESRMQVRNKPSEEALMGDFIHQVFCCCDDGIDIDQIVKLRNSYGFTDKNVPEPNRLLDSWKYLVDTLEARYGKAIKRHHEKPFRHLDDGGHIVSGYIDLIWETEDAYVVVDYKTCPGNYSLVFNPVSEHYAGRHGDQLDCYQRALEAEGKKKVKARIIFYPITRFVVEVK
;
A
#
# COMPACT_ATOMS: atom_id res chain seq x y z
N PRO A 1 18.40 -5.73 -6.35
CA PRO A 1 17.52 -5.11 -5.37
C PRO A 1 17.49 -3.60 -5.59
N HIS A 2 16.31 -3.00 -5.50
CA HIS A 2 16.14 -1.57 -5.64
C HIS A 2 16.59 -0.84 -4.37
N ASP A 3 17.10 0.36 -4.54
CA ASP A 3 17.41 1.24 -3.42
C ASP A 3 16.11 1.80 -2.82
N ILE A 4 16.12 2.10 -1.52
CA ILE A 4 14.97 2.64 -0.81
C ILE A 4 15.31 3.93 -0.08
N VAL A 5 14.32 4.81 0.03
CA VAL A 5 14.41 6.05 0.80
C VAL A 5 13.24 6.08 1.80
N PRO A 6 13.51 6.04 3.12
CA PRO A 6 12.46 6.22 4.11
C PRO A 6 11.86 7.63 3.98
N ILE A 7 10.54 7.70 3.77
CA ILE A 7 9.79 8.96 3.88
C ILE A 7 9.40 9.15 5.33
N ASN A 8 8.96 8.07 5.97
CA ASN A 8 8.78 7.98 7.40
C ASN A 8 9.16 6.57 7.87
N ASP A 9 10.03 6.53 8.84
CA ASP A 9 10.55 5.33 9.49
C ASP A 9 10.18 5.26 10.98
N LYS A 10 9.39 6.23 11.48
CA LYS A 10 8.93 6.24 12.86
C LYS A 10 7.83 5.22 13.05
N GLU A 11 8.13 4.15 13.74
CA GLU A 11 7.18 3.09 14.05
C GLU A 11 6.03 3.58 14.92
N SER A 12 4.81 3.32 14.46
CA SER A 12 3.56 3.51 15.22
C SER A 12 2.70 2.27 15.07
N ARG A 13 3.13 1.19 15.71
CA ARG A 13 2.61 -0.15 15.48
C ARG A 13 1.21 -0.36 16.02
N MET A 14 0.35 -0.98 15.22
CA MET A 14 -0.91 -1.54 15.65
C MET A 14 -0.70 -2.94 16.25
N GLN A 15 -1.56 -3.31 17.20
CA GLN A 15 -1.58 -4.67 17.72
C GLN A 15 -2.27 -5.60 16.71
N VAL A 16 -1.57 -6.66 16.32
CA VAL A 16 -2.07 -7.70 15.43
C VAL A 16 -1.67 -9.06 15.99
N ARG A 17 -2.61 -9.99 16.06
CA ARG A 17 -2.40 -11.37 16.51
C ARG A 17 -3.04 -12.33 15.53
N ASN A 18 -2.51 -12.42 14.34
CA ASN A 18 -2.92 -13.40 13.34
C ASN A 18 -1.92 -14.56 13.25
N LYS A 19 -2.40 -15.67 12.76
CA LYS A 19 -1.53 -16.80 12.40
C LYS A 19 -0.87 -16.54 11.05
N PRO A 20 0.30 -17.11 10.76
CA PRO A 20 0.92 -16.97 9.43
C PRO A 20 -0.01 -17.37 8.28
N SER A 21 -0.88 -18.36 8.47
CA SER A 21 -1.88 -18.79 7.48
C SER A 21 -2.99 -17.75 7.22
N GLU A 22 -3.11 -16.72 8.04
CA GLU A 22 -4.12 -15.66 7.94
C GLU A 22 -3.54 -14.34 7.37
N GLU A 23 -2.23 -14.29 7.08
CA GLU A 23 -1.55 -13.06 6.66
C GLU A 23 -2.09 -12.52 5.33
N ALA A 24 -2.29 -13.37 4.34
CA ALA A 24 -2.86 -12.96 3.05
C ALA A 24 -4.29 -12.41 3.23
N LEU A 25 -5.11 -13.12 4.02
CA LEU A 25 -6.49 -12.71 4.29
C LEU A 25 -6.56 -11.38 5.08
N MET A 26 -5.60 -11.16 5.98
CA MET A 26 -5.42 -9.88 6.68
C MET A 26 -5.06 -8.76 5.70
N GLY A 27 -4.17 -9.07 4.74
CA GLY A 27 -3.84 -8.16 3.65
C GLY A 27 -5.08 -7.72 2.89
N ASP A 28 -5.83 -8.68 2.39
CA ASP A 28 -7.06 -8.43 1.62
C ASP A 28 -8.08 -7.60 2.41
N PHE A 29 -8.25 -7.89 3.71
CA PHE A 29 -9.12 -7.11 4.59
C PHE A 29 -8.67 -5.64 4.69
N ILE A 30 -7.38 -5.38 4.93
CA ILE A 30 -6.84 -4.02 5.06
C ILE A 30 -6.96 -3.26 3.74
N HIS A 31 -6.64 -3.90 2.61
CA HIS A 31 -6.80 -3.32 1.27
C HIS A 31 -8.26 -2.92 1.04
N GLN A 32 -9.21 -3.80 1.37
CA GLN A 32 -10.63 -3.50 1.20
C GLN A 32 -11.10 -2.33 2.08
N VAL A 33 -10.62 -2.23 3.32
CA VAL A 33 -10.91 -1.06 4.17
C VAL A 33 -10.41 0.22 3.51
N PHE A 34 -9.17 0.23 3.01
CA PHE A 34 -8.58 1.41 2.40
C PHE A 34 -9.28 1.82 1.10
N CYS A 35 -9.74 0.86 0.30
CA CYS A 35 -10.57 1.15 -0.88
C CYS A 35 -11.84 1.92 -0.54
N CYS A 36 -12.43 1.64 0.63
CA CYS A 36 -13.68 2.26 1.06
C CYS A 36 -13.47 3.56 1.86
N CYS A 37 -12.23 3.92 2.22
CA CYS A 37 -11.98 5.12 3.03
C CYS A 37 -12.36 6.43 2.33
N ASP A 38 -12.19 6.51 1.01
CA ASP A 38 -12.59 7.69 0.24
C ASP A 38 -14.10 7.83 0.10
N ASP A 39 -14.84 6.74 0.26
CA ASP A 39 -16.31 6.71 0.29
C ASP A 39 -16.87 6.95 1.70
N GLY A 40 -15.98 7.18 2.68
CA GLY A 40 -16.37 7.52 4.06
C GLY A 40 -16.80 6.32 4.89
N ILE A 41 -16.15 5.16 4.72
CA ILE A 41 -16.41 3.97 5.56
C ILE A 41 -16.31 4.32 7.05
N ASP A 42 -17.29 3.90 7.83
CA ASP A 42 -17.34 4.09 9.27
C ASP A 42 -16.87 2.84 10.05
N ILE A 43 -16.75 3.00 11.37
CA ILE A 43 -16.29 1.93 12.27
C ILE A 43 -17.20 0.70 12.21
N ASP A 44 -18.53 0.89 12.18
CA ASP A 44 -19.50 -0.22 12.16
C ASP A 44 -19.39 -1.01 10.84
N GLN A 45 -19.15 -0.32 9.73
CA GLN A 45 -18.93 -0.93 8.44
C GLN A 45 -17.59 -1.72 8.41
N ILE A 46 -16.53 -1.18 9.02
CA ILE A 46 -15.25 -1.91 9.16
C ILE A 46 -15.43 -3.16 10.01
N VAL A 47 -16.20 -3.07 11.11
CA VAL A 47 -16.51 -4.24 11.96
C VAL A 47 -17.30 -5.30 11.18
N LYS A 48 -18.29 -4.91 10.40
CA LYS A 48 -19.05 -5.84 9.53
C LYS A 48 -18.14 -6.52 8.49
N LEU A 49 -17.30 -5.73 7.83
CA LEU A 49 -16.32 -6.23 6.87
C LEU A 49 -15.35 -7.20 7.54
N ARG A 50 -14.79 -6.86 8.69
CA ARG A 50 -13.93 -7.74 9.49
C ARG A 50 -14.58 -9.10 9.78
N ASN A 51 -15.85 -9.06 10.20
CA ASN A 51 -16.60 -10.28 10.51
C ASN A 51 -16.83 -11.15 9.26
N SER A 52 -17.01 -10.53 8.07
CA SER A 52 -17.15 -11.29 6.82
C SER A 52 -15.86 -12.01 6.41
N TYR A 53 -14.70 -11.51 6.84
CA TYR A 53 -13.41 -12.20 6.70
C TYR A 53 -13.15 -13.26 7.78
N GLY A 54 -14.09 -13.45 8.73
CA GLY A 54 -13.94 -14.43 9.81
C GLY A 54 -13.01 -13.99 10.94
N PHE A 55 -12.62 -12.73 10.98
CA PHE A 55 -11.77 -12.18 12.03
C PHE A 55 -12.58 -11.73 13.25
N THR A 56 -11.91 -11.71 14.40
CA THR A 56 -12.43 -11.18 15.67
C THR A 56 -11.57 -10.01 16.15
N ASP A 57 -12.03 -9.28 17.16
CA ASP A 57 -11.32 -8.16 17.79
C ASP A 57 -9.89 -8.50 18.24
N LYS A 58 -9.62 -9.79 18.48
CA LYS A 58 -8.32 -10.25 19.00
C LYS A 58 -7.26 -10.44 17.90
N ASN A 59 -7.69 -10.55 16.65
CA ASN A 59 -6.84 -10.98 15.54
C ASN A 59 -6.39 -9.87 14.62
N VAL A 60 -7.15 -8.78 14.54
CA VAL A 60 -6.97 -7.71 13.56
C VAL A 60 -6.78 -6.36 14.22
N PRO A 61 -6.23 -5.37 13.49
CA PRO A 61 -6.15 -4.01 13.97
C PRO A 61 -7.53 -3.45 14.35
N GLU A 62 -7.57 -2.63 15.38
CA GLU A 62 -8.77 -1.90 15.74
C GLU A 62 -9.21 -0.98 14.58
N PRO A 63 -10.52 -0.88 14.28
CA PRO A 63 -11.03 -0.05 13.18
C PRO A 63 -10.51 1.39 13.18
N ASN A 64 -10.50 2.05 14.36
CA ASN A 64 -9.95 3.40 14.50
C ASN A 64 -8.49 3.49 14.06
N ARG A 65 -7.68 2.48 14.39
CA ARG A 65 -6.25 2.46 14.04
C ARG A 65 -6.06 2.29 12.54
N LEU A 66 -6.94 1.59 11.85
CA LEU A 66 -6.92 1.49 10.38
C LEU A 66 -7.27 2.85 9.74
N LEU A 67 -8.31 3.51 10.22
CA LEU A 67 -8.67 4.86 9.74
C LEU A 67 -7.55 5.87 9.99
N ASP A 68 -6.93 5.84 11.18
CA ASP A 68 -5.77 6.68 11.50
C ASP A 68 -4.58 6.37 10.59
N SER A 69 -4.37 5.10 10.23
CA SER A 69 -3.28 4.68 9.34
C SER A 69 -3.52 5.17 7.91
N TRP A 70 -4.76 5.10 7.44
CA TRP A 70 -5.15 5.66 6.15
C TRP A 70 -4.94 7.18 6.12
N LYS A 71 -5.47 7.88 7.12
CA LYS A 71 -5.27 9.35 7.23
C LYS A 71 -3.80 9.72 7.24
N TYR A 72 -2.99 8.97 7.99
CA TYR A 72 -1.54 9.18 8.05
C TYR A 72 -0.88 9.05 6.67
N LEU A 73 -1.25 8.03 5.88
CA LEU A 73 -0.76 7.88 4.50
C LEU A 73 -1.15 9.08 3.64
N VAL A 74 -2.43 9.48 3.67
CA VAL A 74 -2.95 10.63 2.91
C VAL A 74 -2.20 11.90 3.26
N ASP A 75 -2.07 12.23 4.55
CA ASP A 75 -1.36 13.41 5.02
C ASP A 75 0.12 13.41 4.58
N THR A 76 0.77 12.24 4.61
CA THR A 76 2.17 12.07 4.20
C THR A 76 2.35 12.28 2.69
N LEU A 77 1.47 11.68 1.88
CA LEU A 77 1.52 11.82 0.42
C LEU A 77 1.22 13.27 -0.01
N GLU A 78 0.22 13.90 0.62
CA GLU A 78 -0.13 15.28 0.33
C GLU A 78 1.00 16.25 0.67
N ALA A 79 1.62 16.09 1.84
CA ALA A 79 2.74 16.94 2.27
C ALA A 79 3.96 16.80 1.36
N ARG A 80 4.22 15.60 0.82
CA ARG A 80 5.43 15.33 0.03
C ARG A 80 5.25 15.53 -1.47
N TYR A 81 4.10 15.16 -2.01
CA TYR A 81 3.86 15.11 -3.45
C TYR A 81 2.77 16.07 -3.93
N GLY A 82 2.11 16.77 -3.01
CA GLY A 82 1.00 17.66 -3.30
C GLY A 82 -0.34 16.96 -3.25
N LYS A 83 -1.40 17.76 -3.24
CA LYS A 83 -2.77 17.28 -3.16
C LYS A 83 -3.15 16.43 -4.37
N ALA A 84 -3.80 15.30 -4.12
CA ALA A 84 -4.38 14.51 -5.19
C ALA A 84 -5.60 15.24 -5.79
N ILE A 85 -5.66 15.33 -7.11
CA ILE A 85 -6.89 15.69 -7.84
C ILE A 85 -7.81 14.49 -7.97
N LYS A 86 -7.22 13.28 -7.92
CA LYS A 86 -7.95 11.99 -7.91
C LYS A 86 -7.13 10.91 -7.24
N ARG A 87 -7.81 10.01 -6.55
CA ARG A 87 -7.27 8.78 -6.02
C ARG A 87 -7.94 7.61 -6.72
N HIS A 88 -7.16 6.66 -7.22
CA HIS A 88 -7.69 5.46 -7.87
C HIS A 88 -7.29 4.27 -7.02
N HIS A 89 -8.27 3.50 -6.57
CA HIS A 89 -8.08 2.29 -5.81
C HIS A 89 -8.23 1.07 -6.69
N GLU A 90 -7.42 0.02 -6.43
CA GLU A 90 -7.48 -1.27 -7.11
C GLU A 90 -7.60 -1.12 -8.64
N LYS A 91 -6.78 -0.21 -9.21
CA LYS A 91 -6.82 0.02 -10.65
C LYS A 91 -6.24 -1.18 -11.39
N PRO A 92 -7.03 -1.86 -12.24
CA PRO A 92 -6.50 -2.95 -13.05
C PRO A 92 -5.45 -2.42 -14.03
N PHE A 93 -4.37 -3.19 -14.22
CA PHE A 93 -3.36 -2.91 -15.23
C PHE A 93 -3.06 -4.16 -16.06
N ARG A 94 -2.53 -3.92 -17.26
CA ARG A 94 -1.95 -4.94 -18.13
C ARG A 94 -0.73 -4.35 -18.82
N HIS A 95 0.35 -5.08 -18.80
CA HIS A 95 1.63 -4.68 -19.41
C HIS A 95 2.27 -5.88 -20.11
N LEU A 96 2.97 -5.64 -21.21
CA LEU A 96 3.85 -6.62 -21.83
C LEU A 96 5.24 -6.45 -21.24
N ASP A 97 5.80 -7.52 -20.68
CA ASP A 97 7.19 -7.50 -20.22
C ASP A 97 8.16 -7.55 -21.41
N ASP A 98 9.46 -7.42 -21.11
CA ASP A 98 10.51 -7.45 -22.14
C ASP A 98 10.64 -8.83 -22.84
N GLY A 99 10.07 -9.88 -22.25
CA GLY A 99 9.97 -11.21 -22.84
C GLY A 99 8.71 -11.44 -23.68
N GLY A 100 7.83 -10.44 -23.79
CA GLY A 100 6.57 -10.53 -24.51
C GLY A 100 5.44 -11.24 -23.75
N HIS A 101 5.60 -11.47 -22.42
CA HIS A 101 4.55 -12.05 -21.59
C HIS A 101 3.60 -10.95 -21.07
N ILE A 102 2.33 -11.29 -20.95
CA ILE A 102 1.34 -10.39 -20.38
C ILE A 102 1.44 -10.48 -18.85
N VAL A 103 1.80 -9.36 -18.23
CA VAL A 103 1.69 -9.15 -16.78
C VAL A 103 0.43 -8.35 -16.51
N SER A 104 -0.40 -8.82 -15.60
CA SER A 104 -1.65 -8.14 -15.22
C SER A 104 -1.88 -8.24 -13.71
N GLY A 105 -2.62 -7.29 -13.15
CA GLY A 105 -2.94 -7.22 -11.74
C GLY A 105 -3.70 -5.96 -11.41
N TYR A 106 -3.59 -5.53 -10.16
CA TYR A 106 -4.20 -4.32 -9.66
C TYR A 106 -3.14 -3.46 -8.97
N ILE A 107 -3.25 -2.15 -9.11
CA ILE A 107 -2.45 -1.16 -8.40
C ILE A 107 -3.29 -0.70 -7.22
N ASP A 108 -2.80 -0.89 -5.99
CA ASP A 108 -3.56 -0.65 -4.76
C ASP A 108 -4.05 0.79 -4.67
N LEU A 109 -3.14 1.77 -4.88
CA LEU A 109 -3.49 3.18 -4.91
C LEU A 109 -2.65 3.93 -5.95
N ILE A 110 -3.32 4.74 -6.76
CA ILE A 110 -2.69 5.77 -7.57
C ILE A 110 -3.11 7.13 -7.03
N TRP A 111 -2.13 7.87 -6.52
CA TRP A 111 -2.27 9.25 -6.12
C TRP A 111 -2.00 10.14 -7.32
N GLU A 112 -3.07 10.64 -7.95
CA GLU A 112 -2.98 11.47 -9.14
C GLU A 112 -2.92 12.96 -8.76
N THR A 113 -1.82 13.62 -9.09
CA THR A 113 -1.68 15.08 -9.01
C THR A 113 -1.97 15.70 -10.39
N GLU A 114 -1.93 17.02 -10.51
CA GLU A 114 -2.15 17.69 -11.81
C GLU A 114 -1.14 17.25 -12.86
N ASP A 115 0.11 17.02 -12.46
CA ASP A 115 1.27 16.81 -13.35
C ASP A 115 1.76 15.36 -13.40
N ALA A 116 1.48 14.53 -12.40
CA ALA A 116 2.09 13.22 -12.26
C ALA A 116 1.24 12.21 -11.48
N TYR A 117 1.72 10.95 -11.49
CA TYR A 117 1.24 9.89 -10.61
C TYR A 117 2.26 9.57 -9.51
N VAL A 118 1.76 9.20 -8.34
CA VAL A 118 2.50 8.44 -7.33
C VAL A 118 1.80 7.11 -7.17
N VAL A 119 2.53 6.00 -7.34
CA VAL A 119 1.98 4.66 -7.13
C VAL A 119 2.29 4.20 -5.73
N VAL A 120 1.31 3.58 -5.08
CA VAL A 120 1.44 3.05 -3.72
C VAL A 120 1.00 1.60 -3.71
N ASP A 121 1.80 0.75 -3.12
CA ASP A 121 1.52 -0.66 -2.89
C ASP A 121 1.50 -0.90 -1.36
N TYR A 122 0.48 -1.61 -0.88
CA TYR A 122 0.32 -1.91 0.55
C TYR A 122 0.94 -3.25 0.90
N LYS A 123 1.75 -3.26 1.95
CA LYS A 123 2.34 -4.49 2.48
C LYS A 123 2.00 -4.64 3.96
N THR A 124 1.22 -5.65 4.29
CA THR A 124 0.72 -5.89 5.66
C THR A 124 1.71 -6.62 6.56
N CYS A 125 2.98 -6.71 6.14
CA CYS A 125 4.02 -7.28 6.98
C CYS A 125 4.04 -6.58 8.36
N PRO A 126 3.88 -7.32 9.46
CA PRO A 126 3.92 -6.78 10.80
C PRO A 126 5.35 -6.52 11.28
N GLY A 127 6.32 -6.54 10.37
CA GLY A 127 7.73 -6.44 10.65
C GLY A 127 8.15 -5.11 11.28
N ASN A 128 9.23 -5.16 12.03
CA ASN A 128 9.87 -3.97 12.62
C ASN A 128 10.76 -3.27 11.57
N TYR A 129 11.38 -2.16 11.98
CA TYR A 129 12.32 -1.40 11.16
C TYR A 129 13.39 -2.29 10.48
N SER A 130 13.98 -3.21 11.24
CA SER A 130 15.05 -4.09 10.73
C SER A 130 14.56 -4.99 9.59
N LEU A 131 13.31 -5.44 9.60
CA LEU A 131 12.77 -6.27 8.52
C LEU A 131 12.54 -5.47 7.24
N VAL A 132 12.04 -4.24 7.37
CA VAL A 132 11.67 -3.41 6.23
C VAL A 132 12.88 -2.73 5.58
N PHE A 133 13.85 -2.30 6.38
CA PHE A 133 14.96 -1.46 5.92
C PHE A 133 16.31 -2.17 5.79
N ASN A 134 16.42 -3.43 6.18
CA ASN A 134 17.65 -4.20 6.04
C ASN A 134 17.66 -4.98 4.72
N PRO A 135 18.62 -4.73 3.79
CA PRO A 135 18.69 -5.39 2.48
C PRO A 135 18.80 -6.91 2.50
N VAL A 136 19.22 -7.51 3.61
CA VAL A 136 19.32 -8.98 3.75
C VAL A 136 18.00 -9.61 4.20
N SER A 137 17.04 -8.80 4.67
CA SER A 137 15.74 -9.28 5.12
C SER A 137 14.88 -9.77 3.97
N GLU A 138 14.09 -10.82 4.21
CA GLU A 138 13.06 -11.28 3.26
C GLU A 138 11.96 -10.24 3.02
N HIS A 139 11.72 -9.36 3.99
CA HIS A 139 10.72 -8.30 3.95
C HIS A 139 11.29 -6.93 3.57
N TYR A 140 12.50 -6.90 3.02
CA TYR A 140 13.13 -5.65 2.56
C TYR A 140 12.26 -4.96 1.50
N ALA A 141 11.95 -3.67 1.73
CA ALA A 141 11.06 -2.92 0.86
C ALA A 141 11.53 -2.90 -0.62
N GLY A 142 12.82 -2.81 -0.87
CA GLY A 142 13.38 -2.80 -2.22
C GLY A 142 13.15 -4.09 -3.03
N ARG A 143 12.75 -5.21 -2.40
CA ARG A 143 12.38 -6.43 -3.11
C ARG A 143 11.07 -6.33 -3.88
N HIS A 144 10.26 -5.32 -3.58
CA HIS A 144 9.01 -5.03 -4.28
C HIS A 144 9.21 -4.08 -5.48
N GLY A 145 10.44 -3.69 -5.78
CA GLY A 145 10.75 -2.75 -6.85
C GLY A 145 10.29 -3.22 -8.22
N ASP A 146 10.49 -4.49 -8.57
CA ASP A 146 10.07 -5.04 -9.86
C ASP A 146 8.55 -4.95 -10.07
N GLN A 147 7.76 -5.15 -9.01
CA GLN A 147 6.31 -4.96 -9.04
C GLN A 147 5.94 -3.50 -9.32
N LEU A 148 6.61 -2.58 -8.62
CA LEU A 148 6.39 -1.14 -8.80
C LEU A 148 6.86 -0.65 -10.18
N ASP A 149 7.93 -1.24 -10.74
CA ASP A 149 8.37 -0.98 -12.12
C ASP A 149 7.29 -1.39 -13.12
N CYS A 150 6.64 -2.55 -12.93
CA CYS A 150 5.52 -2.96 -13.77
C CYS A 150 4.37 -1.96 -13.70
N TYR A 151 4.04 -1.46 -12.51
CA TYR A 151 3.00 -0.44 -12.33
C TYR A 151 3.34 0.85 -13.08
N GLN A 152 4.57 1.33 -12.92
CA GLN A 152 5.05 2.52 -13.62
C GLN A 152 4.96 2.36 -15.13
N ARG A 153 5.52 1.26 -15.68
CA ARG A 153 5.50 0.99 -17.13
C ARG A 153 4.06 0.93 -17.67
N ALA A 154 3.16 0.27 -16.95
CA ALA A 154 1.76 0.17 -17.36
C ALA A 154 1.08 1.54 -17.41
N LEU A 155 1.25 2.37 -16.38
CA LEU A 155 0.64 3.70 -16.32
C LEU A 155 1.23 4.66 -17.36
N GLU A 156 2.55 4.63 -17.54
CA GLU A 156 3.23 5.50 -18.51
C GLU A 156 2.93 5.11 -19.96
N ALA A 157 2.64 3.83 -20.22
CA ALA A 157 2.18 3.36 -21.52
C ALA A 157 0.78 3.90 -21.89
N GLU A 158 -0.05 4.26 -20.92
CA GLU A 158 -1.31 4.98 -21.15
C GLU A 158 -1.08 6.42 -21.66
N GLY A 159 0.15 6.95 -21.55
CA GLY A 159 0.58 8.21 -22.17
C GLY A 159 0.04 9.49 -21.52
N LYS A 160 -0.63 9.40 -20.36
CA LYS A 160 -1.29 10.56 -19.73
C LYS A 160 -0.34 11.39 -18.87
N LYS A 161 0.35 10.73 -17.94
CA LYS A 161 1.26 11.37 -16.96
C LYS A 161 2.40 10.42 -16.62
N LYS A 162 3.51 10.99 -16.12
CA LYS A 162 4.64 10.22 -15.60
C LYS A 162 4.40 9.80 -14.14
N VAL A 163 5.02 8.69 -13.75
CA VAL A 163 5.10 8.28 -12.35
C VAL A 163 6.32 8.95 -11.72
N LYS A 164 6.09 9.85 -10.76
CA LYS A 164 7.16 10.60 -10.09
C LYS A 164 7.71 9.92 -8.84
N ALA A 165 6.94 8.99 -8.27
CA ALA A 165 7.37 8.23 -7.09
C ALA A 165 6.67 6.88 -7.00
N ARG A 166 7.36 5.92 -6.41
CA ARG A 166 6.92 4.55 -6.17
C ARG A 166 7.05 4.26 -4.68
N ILE A 167 5.94 3.95 -4.03
CA ILE A 167 5.81 3.91 -2.57
C ILE A 167 5.37 2.51 -2.14
N ILE A 168 6.02 1.99 -1.11
CA ILE A 168 5.48 0.90 -0.27
C ILE A 168 4.97 1.52 1.02
N PHE A 169 3.74 1.22 1.35
CA PHE A 169 3.13 1.58 2.63
C PHE A 169 2.88 0.33 3.47
N TYR A 170 3.32 0.38 4.71
CA TYR A 170 3.12 -0.66 5.72
C TYR A 170 2.06 -0.20 6.72
N PRO A 171 0.77 -0.54 6.53
CA PRO A 171 -0.32 -0.02 7.36
C PRO A 171 -0.16 -0.31 8.85
N ILE A 172 0.38 -1.49 9.20
CA ILE A 172 0.52 -1.95 10.59
C ILE A 172 1.55 -1.14 11.36
N THR A 173 2.66 -0.77 10.72
CA THR A 173 3.78 -0.04 11.35
C THR A 173 3.82 1.43 10.98
N ARG A 174 3.06 1.83 9.96
CA ARG A 174 3.02 3.17 9.34
C ARG A 174 4.34 3.58 8.69
N PHE A 175 5.19 2.64 8.31
CA PHE A 175 6.34 2.97 7.47
C PHE A 175 5.87 3.36 6.07
N VAL A 176 6.44 4.45 5.55
CA VAL A 176 6.25 4.92 4.17
C VAL A 176 7.62 4.97 3.52
N VAL A 177 7.82 4.17 2.48
CA VAL A 177 9.13 3.94 1.87
C VAL A 177 9.06 4.22 0.37
N GLU A 178 9.88 5.12 -0.12
CA GLU A 178 10.05 5.33 -1.55
C GLU A 178 11.08 4.32 -2.09
N VAL A 179 10.73 3.61 -3.15
CA VAL A 179 11.58 2.65 -3.85
C VAL A 179 12.12 3.29 -5.12
N LYS A 180 13.45 3.28 -5.27
CA LYS A 180 14.16 3.89 -6.42
C LYS A 180 14.45 2.86 -7.52
#